data_8619e891a544f99fb106d21fc2f937e6
#
_entry.id   8619e891a544f99fb106d21fc2f937e6
#
_cell.length_a   1.000
_cell.length_b   1.000
_cell.length_c   1.000
_cell.angle_alpha   90.00
_cell.angle_beta   90.00
_cell.angle_gamma   90.00
#
_symmetry.space_group_name_H-M   'P 1'
#
loop_
_entity.id
_entity.type
_entity.pdbx_description
1 polymer ?
#
loop_
_entity_poly.entity_id
_entity_poly.type
_entity_poly.pdbx_seq_one_letter_code
_entity_poly.pdbx_strand_id
1 'polypeptide(L)'
;MILRKKVKTVNVNPFEGADDFALINVFKALLGEMFKVNMSDVQVLIKPKSVTMYGVYKHRRNKPNQIILYRSGRVKTYTNEWLFSVFIHEFIHYYQFNHVIGYKRKRGVMHDKQFYDMLHEALENAKKEGLLQHGEYTKGYYQYLKTTVQDS
;
A
#
# COMPACT_ATOMS: atom_id res chain seq x y z
N MET A 1 14.14 -5.96 -15.90
CA MET A 1 13.46 -7.11 -15.33
C MET A 1 12.54 -7.76 -16.33
N ILE A 2 12.59 -9.07 -16.38
CA ILE A 2 11.82 -9.85 -17.35
C ILE A 2 10.32 -9.61 -17.18
N LEU A 3 9.86 -9.60 -15.95
CA LEU A 3 8.44 -9.40 -15.65
C LEU A 3 7.95 -8.06 -16.17
N ARG A 4 8.75 -7.02 -15.99
CA ARG A 4 8.42 -5.68 -16.43
C ARG A 4 8.27 -5.61 -17.95
N LYS A 5 9.17 -6.29 -18.67
CA LYS A 5 9.09 -6.35 -20.12
C LYS A 5 7.81 -7.03 -20.58
N LYS A 6 7.41 -8.11 -19.90
CA LYS A 6 6.18 -8.81 -20.23
C LYS A 6 4.98 -7.91 -20.03
N VAL A 7 4.93 -7.16 -18.93
CA VAL A 7 3.83 -6.24 -18.67
C VAL A 7 3.74 -5.19 -19.75
N LYS A 8 4.86 -4.61 -20.16
CA LYS A 8 4.87 -3.61 -21.22
C LYS A 8 4.36 -4.17 -22.55
N THR A 9 4.77 -5.39 -22.86
CA THR A 9 4.41 -6.01 -24.13
C THR A 9 2.95 -6.39 -24.19
N VAL A 10 2.42 -6.94 -23.11
CA VAL A 10 1.06 -7.48 -23.08
C VAL A 10 0.05 -6.44 -22.64
N ASN A 11 0.49 -5.40 -21.94
CA ASN A 11 -0.38 -4.35 -21.44
C ASN A 11 -1.52 -4.89 -20.58
N VAL A 12 -1.21 -5.87 -19.73
CA VAL A 12 -2.19 -6.51 -18.86
C VAL A 12 -2.18 -5.87 -17.49
N ASN A 13 -3.37 -5.54 -16.98
CA ASN A 13 -3.54 -5.08 -15.61
C ASN A 13 -3.56 -6.32 -14.70
N PRO A 14 -2.59 -6.49 -13.78
CA PRO A 14 -2.52 -7.69 -12.94
C PRO A 14 -3.66 -7.79 -11.94
N PHE A 15 -4.42 -6.72 -11.75
CA PHE A 15 -5.54 -6.72 -10.79
C PHE A 15 -6.86 -7.08 -11.43
N GLU A 16 -6.94 -7.04 -12.75
CA GLU A 16 -8.20 -7.25 -13.45
C GLU A 16 -8.65 -8.70 -13.32
N GLY A 17 -9.91 -8.89 -12.91
CA GLY A 17 -10.49 -10.21 -12.78
C GLY A 17 -10.00 -11.02 -11.59
N ALA A 18 -9.12 -10.46 -10.75
CA ALA A 18 -8.61 -11.17 -9.58
C ALA A 18 -9.65 -11.18 -8.48
N ASP A 19 -9.89 -12.35 -7.88
CA ASP A 19 -10.67 -12.41 -6.64
C ASP A 19 -9.80 -11.91 -5.47
N ASP A 20 -10.40 -11.79 -4.29
CA ASP A 20 -9.70 -11.21 -3.15
C ASP A 20 -8.46 -12.01 -2.77
N PHE A 21 -8.52 -13.33 -2.84
CA PHE A 21 -7.36 -14.17 -2.51
C PHE A 21 -6.21 -13.93 -3.47
N ALA A 22 -6.50 -13.95 -4.77
CA ALA A 22 -5.48 -13.70 -5.80
C ALA A 22 -4.93 -12.28 -5.68
N LEU A 23 -5.80 -11.32 -5.40
CA LEU A 23 -5.41 -9.92 -5.27
C LEU A 23 -4.43 -9.72 -4.11
N ILE A 24 -4.73 -10.33 -2.96
CA ILE A 24 -3.84 -10.28 -1.79
C ILE A 24 -2.47 -10.84 -2.14
N ASN A 25 -2.42 -11.98 -2.82
CA ASN A 25 -1.15 -12.58 -3.20
C ASN A 25 -0.36 -11.69 -4.14
N VAL A 26 -1.03 -11.06 -5.10
CA VAL A 26 -0.37 -10.12 -6.02
C VAL A 26 0.18 -8.91 -5.24
N PHE A 27 -0.61 -8.33 -4.35
CA PHE A 27 -0.16 -7.20 -3.54
C PHE A 27 1.08 -7.54 -2.75
N LYS A 28 1.08 -8.69 -2.07
CA LYS A 28 2.22 -9.12 -1.26
C LYS A 28 3.45 -9.35 -2.12
N ALA A 29 3.29 -9.97 -3.28
CA ALA A 29 4.41 -10.23 -4.18
C ALA A 29 5.02 -8.92 -4.68
N LEU A 30 4.19 -7.97 -5.09
CA LEU A 30 4.67 -6.70 -5.64
C LEU A 30 5.46 -5.90 -4.60
N LEU A 31 4.92 -5.75 -3.41
CA LEU A 31 5.60 -4.96 -2.38
C LEU A 31 6.78 -5.72 -1.79
N GLY A 32 6.67 -7.03 -1.65
CA GLY A 32 7.78 -7.86 -1.21
C GLY A 32 8.98 -7.74 -2.14
N GLU A 33 8.75 -7.71 -3.44
CA GLU A 33 9.82 -7.52 -4.41
C GLU A 33 10.35 -6.10 -4.40
N MET A 34 9.45 -5.12 -4.36
CA MET A 34 9.81 -3.71 -4.38
C MET A 34 10.72 -3.34 -3.21
N PHE A 35 10.41 -3.84 -2.02
CA PHE A 35 11.15 -3.52 -0.80
C PHE A 35 12.11 -4.61 -0.35
N LYS A 36 12.21 -5.70 -1.10
CA LYS A 36 13.11 -6.82 -0.79
C LYS A 36 12.84 -7.40 0.59
N VAL A 37 11.58 -7.63 0.91
CA VAL A 37 11.16 -8.22 2.19
C VAL A 37 10.31 -9.44 1.96
N ASN A 38 10.37 -10.35 2.93
CA ASN A 38 9.51 -11.53 2.96
C ASN A 38 8.23 -11.17 3.69
N MET A 39 7.10 -11.29 3.00
CA MET A 39 5.80 -10.89 3.54
C MET A 39 5.07 -12.03 4.25
N SER A 40 5.75 -13.15 4.53
CA SER A 40 5.10 -14.30 5.15
C SER A 40 4.66 -14.06 6.59
N ASP A 41 5.22 -13.04 7.25
CA ASP A 41 4.92 -12.73 8.64
C ASP A 41 3.76 -11.75 8.81
N VAL A 42 3.14 -11.34 7.74
CA VAL A 42 2.01 -10.42 7.80
C VAL A 42 0.79 -11.05 7.13
N GLN A 43 -0.34 -10.97 7.82
CA GLN A 43 -1.61 -11.43 7.30
C GLN A 43 -2.33 -10.27 6.64
N VAL A 44 -2.76 -10.45 5.40
CA VAL A 44 -3.48 -9.42 4.65
C VAL A 44 -4.92 -9.88 4.45
N LEU A 45 -5.87 -9.03 4.80
CA LEU A 45 -7.28 -9.34 4.70
C LEU A 45 -7.99 -8.24 3.91
N ILE A 46 -8.99 -8.63 3.13
CA ILE A 46 -9.91 -7.69 2.50
C ILE A 46 -11.30 -7.95 3.10
N LYS A 47 -11.79 -6.96 3.85
CA LYS A 47 -13.11 -7.04 4.48
C LYS A 47 -14.13 -6.27 3.65
N PRO A 48 -15.42 -6.60 3.78
CA PRO A 48 -16.44 -6.03 2.88
C PRO A 48 -16.59 -4.52 2.98
N LYS A 49 -16.58 -3.95 4.18
CA LYS A 49 -16.97 -2.54 4.34
C LYS A 49 -16.43 -1.91 5.61
N SER A 50 -16.06 -0.63 5.50
CA SER A 50 -15.87 0.24 6.66
C SER A 50 -16.34 1.64 6.28
N VAL A 51 -17.00 2.33 7.22
CA VAL A 51 -17.44 3.71 7.00
C VAL A 51 -16.45 4.72 7.59
N THR A 52 -15.42 4.25 8.28
CA THR A 52 -14.46 5.13 8.96
C THR A 52 -13.02 4.98 8.45
N MET A 53 -12.68 3.86 7.83
CA MET A 53 -11.30 3.59 7.40
C MET A 53 -11.24 3.04 5.99
N TYR A 54 -10.16 3.35 5.26
CA TYR A 54 -9.85 2.70 4.00
C TYR A 54 -9.06 1.41 4.24
N GLY A 55 -8.22 1.41 5.27
CA GLY A 55 -7.44 0.26 5.66
C GLY A 55 -6.79 0.53 7.02
N VAL A 56 -6.12 -0.48 7.56
CA VAL A 56 -5.41 -0.35 8.83
C VAL A 56 -4.28 -1.36 8.89
N TYR A 57 -3.17 -0.95 9.49
CA TYR A 57 -2.09 -1.85 9.88
C TYR A 57 -2.16 -2.08 11.38
N LYS A 58 -2.15 -3.34 11.79
CA LYS A 58 -2.15 -3.74 13.20
C LYS A 58 -0.84 -4.41 13.55
N HIS A 59 -0.03 -3.73 14.36
CA HIS A 59 1.19 -4.32 14.91
C HIS A 59 0.80 -5.16 16.12
N ARG A 60 1.10 -6.45 16.07
CA ARG A 60 0.64 -7.37 17.12
C ARG A 60 1.82 -8.10 17.73
N ARG A 61 1.82 -8.13 19.07
CA ARG A 61 2.85 -8.88 19.80
C ARG A 61 2.45 -10.35 19.83
N ASN A 62 3.41 -11.24 19.56
CA ASN A 62 3.22 -12.70 19.61
C ASN A 62 2.16 -13.26 18.67
N LYS A 63 1.76 -12.50 17.66
CA LYS A 63 0.83 -12.90 16.62
C LYS A 63 1.26 -12.28 15.31
N PRO A 64 0.87 -12.85 14.17
CA PRO A 64 1.17 -12.21 12.90
C PRO A 64 0.60 -10.80 12.85
N ASN A 65 1.38 -9.88 12.32
CA ASN A 65 0.89 -8.54 12.03
C ASN A 65 -0.21 -8.62 10.98
N GLN A 66 -1.10 -7.64 10.96
CA GLN A 66 -2.20 -7.63 10.01
C GLN A 66 -2.27 -6.33 9.24
N ILE A 67 -2.56 -6.45 7.95
CA ILE A 67 -3.00 -5.34 7.11
C ILE A 67 -4.42 -5.66 6.68
N ILE A 68 -5.37 -4.81 7.01
CA ILE A 68 -6.76 -4.99 6.65
C ILE A 68 -7.17 -3.89 5.69
N LEU A 69 -7.74 -4.28 4.56
CA LEU A 69 -8.27 -3.37 3.56
C LEU A 69 -9.77 -3.52 3.51
N TYR A 70 -10.47 -2.47 3.13
CA TYR A 70 -11.93 -2.50 3.05
C TYR A 70 -12.38 -2.29 1.63
N ARG A 71 -13.20 -3.22 1.13
CA ARG A 71 -13.67 -3.22 -0.26
C ARG A 71 -14.59 -2.03 -0.55
N SER A 72 -15.35 -1.59 0.46
CA SER A 72 -16.36 -0.54 0.27
C SER A 72 -16.35 0.44 1.42
N GLY A 73 -16.72 1.68 1.11
CA GLY A 73 -17.00 2.70 2.10
C GLY A 73 -18.52 2.86 2.27
N ARG A 74 -18.92 4.04 2.75
CA ARG A 74 -20.33 4.32 2.97
C ARG A 74 -21.11 4.37 1.65
N VAL A 75 -20.51 4.94 0.62
CA VAL A 75 -21.21 5.29 -0.60
C VAL A 75 -20.79 4.46 -1.79
N LYS A 76 -19.53 4.05 -1.86
CA LYS A 76 -19.03 3.37 -3.04
C LYS A 76 -18.15 2.18 -2.73
N THR A 77 -18.06 1.29 -3.72
CA THR A 77 -17.13 0.17 -3.74
C THR A 77 -15.84 0.63 -4.41
N TYR A 78 -14.71 0.27 -3.82
CA TYR A 78 -13.42 0.71 -4.34
C TYR A 78 -12.89 -0.26 -5.38
N THR A 79 -12.13 0.29 -6.32
CA THR A 79 -11.46 -0.51 -7.35
C THR A 79 -10.29 -1.28 -6.75
N ASN A 80 -9.83 -2.29 -7.49
CA ASN A 80 -8.62 -3.02 -7.09
C ASN A 80 -7.39 -2.10 -7.06
N GLU A 81 -7.33 -1.16 -7.98
CA GLU A 81 -6.25 -0.18 -8.01
C GLU A 81 -6.26 0.70 -6.76
N TRP A 82 -7.43 1.15 -6.32
CA TRP A 82 -7.55 1.88 -5.06
C TRP A 82 -7.10 1.05 -3.88
N LEU A 83 -7.53 -0.21 -3.81
CA LEU A 83 -7.11 -1.10 -2.74
C LEU A 83 -5.59 -1.27 -2.73
N PHE A 84 -4.96 -1.33 -3.91
CA PHE A 84 -3.51 -1.42 -3.97
C PHE A 84 -2.85 -0.17 -3.39
N SER A 85 -3.37 1.01 -3.68
CA SER A 85 -2.81 2.25 -3.12
C SER A 85 -2.96 2.29 -1.60
N VAL A 86 -4.08 1.81 -1.08
CA VAL A 86 -4.27 1.71 0.38
C VAL A 86 -3.32 0.66 0.97
N PHE A 87 -3.16 -0.47 0.27
CA PHE A 87 -2.23 -1.49 0.72
C PHE A 87 -0.81 -0.93 0.83
N ILE A 88 -0.38 -0.14 -0.15
CA ILE A 88 0.95 0.49 -0.10
C ILE A 88 1.07 1.34 1.17
N HIS A 89 0.05 2.14 1.47
CA HIS A 89 0.03 2.99 2.65
C HIS A 89 0.22 2.17 3.94
N GLU A 90 -0.59 1.12 4.09
CA GLU A 90 -0.50 0.28 5.29
C GLU A 90 0.78 -0.54 5.33
N PHE A 91 1.28 -0.95 4.15
CA PHE A 91 2.56 -1.64 4.06
C PHE A 91 3.71 -0.78 4.60
N ILE A 92 3.71 0.53 4.32
CA ILE A 92 4.77 1.40 4.83
C ILE A 92 4.78 1.40 6.36
N HIS A 93 3.61 1.41 7.00
CA HIS A 93 3.54 1.27 8.46
C HIS A 93 4.17 -0.05 8.91
N TYR A 94 3.81 -1.15 8.25
CA TYR A 94 4.38 -2.46 8.53
C TYR A 94 5.90 -2.42 8.39
N TYR A 95 6.40 -1.82 7.31
CA TYR A 95 7.82 -1.76 7.04
C TYR A 95 8.57 -0.96 8.12
N GLN A 96 8.02 0.17 8.52
CA GLN A 96 8.63 0.97 9.58
C GLN A 96 8.74 0.20 10.89
N PHE A 97 7.67 -0.46 11.30
CA PHE A 97 7.67 -1.17 12.58
C PHE A 97 8.57 -2.40 12.58
N ASN A 98 8.75 -3.04 11.45
CA ASN A 98 9.41 -4.35 11.42
C ASN A 98 10.77 -4.35 10.72
N HIS A 99 11.06 -3.38 9.87
CA HIS A 99 12.26 -3.42 9.04
C HIS A 99 13.13 -2.17 9.12
N VAL A 100 12.66 -1.10 9.75
CA VAL A 100 13.48 0.08 9.94
C VAL A 100 14.13 -0.02 11.32
N ILE A 101 15.46 -0.15 11.31
CA ILE A 101 16.23 -0.30 12.55
C ILE A 101 16.08 0.97 13.40
N GLY A 102 15.70 0.78 14.68
CA GLY A 102 15.58 1.90 15.60
C GLY A 102 14.32 2.74 15.42
N TYR A 103 13.39 2.29 14.58
CA TYR A 103 12.15 3.02 14.41
C TYR A 103 11.37 3.11 15.71
N LYS A 104 10.98 4.33 16.09
CA LYS A 104 10.10 4.57 17.23
C LYS A 104 9.02 5.55 16.81
N ARG A 105 7.76 5.12 16.97
CA ARG A 105 6.64 5.99 16.68
C ARG A 105 6.55 7.08 17.74
N LYS A 106 6.54 8.33 17.29
CA LYS A 106 6.34 9.45 18.20
C LYS A 106 4.85 9.58 18.52
N ARG A 107 4.55 9.86 19.78
CA ARG A 107 3.19 10.04 20.22
C ARG A 107 2.50 11.13 19.42
N GLY A 108 1.34 10.81 18.84
CA GLY A 108 0.58 11.75 18.04
C GLY A 108 1.06 11.93 16.61
N VAL A 109 2.14 11.26 16.22
CA VAL A 109 2.67 11.34 14.86
C VAL A 109 2.59 9.97 14.22
N MET A 110 1.56 9.72 13.43
CA MET A 110 1.38 8.44 12.73
C MET A 110 2.10 8.41 11.40
N HIS A 111 2.27 9.56 10.76
CA HIS A 111 2.88 9.67 9.45
C HIS A 111 4.00 10.70 9.52
N ASP A 112 5.22 10.22 9.77
CA ASP A 112 6.39 11.10 9.84
C ASP A 112 6.97 11.32 8.45
N LYS A 113 8.06 12.10 8.37
CA LYS A 113 8.70 12.40 7.10
C LYS A 113 9.18 11.13 6.39
N GLN A 114 9.78 10.21 7.14
CA GLN A 114 10.23 8.95 6.55
C GLN A 114 9.06 8.18 5.94
N PHE A 115 7.91 8.16 6.63
CA PHE A 115 6.71 7.51 6.10
C PHE A 115 6.35 8.08 4.73
N TYR A 116 6.24 9.39 4.63
CA TYR A 116 5.84 10.02 3.37
C TYR A 116 6.88 9.87 2.27
N ASP A 117 8.16 9.90 2.61
CA ASP A 117 9.21 9.69 1.61
C ASP A 117 9.12 8.28 1.02
N MET A 118 8.91 7.28 1.87
CA MET A 118 8.77 5.90 1.43
C MET A 118 7.47 5.70 0.65
N LEU A 119 6.38 6.29 1.11
CA LEU A 119 5.10 6.21 0.42
C LEU A 119 5.20 6.82 -0.97
N HIS A 120 5.79 8.01 -1.06
CA HIS A 120 5.98 8.68 -2.35
C HIS A 120 6.77 7.79 -3.31
N GLU A 121 7.89 7.25 -2.85
CA GLU A 121 8.73 6.40 -3.69
C GLU A 121 7.96 5.16 -4.15
N ALA A 122 7.24 4.51 -3.26
CA ALA A 122 6.48 3.32 -3.61
C ALA A 122 5.37 3.62 -4.61
N LEU A 123 4.64 4.72 -4.41
CA LEU A 123 3.57 5.11 -5.33
C LEU A 123 4.11 5.49 -6.70
N GLU A 124 5.24 6.20 -6.75
CA GLU A 124 5.86 6.55 -8.02
C GLU A 124 6.37 5.32 -8.75
N ASN A 125 6.94 4.36 -8.04
CA ASN A 125 7.35 3.11 -8.65
C ASN A 125 6.16 2.32 -9.20
N ALA A 126 5.08 2.26 -8.45
CA ALA A 126 3.86 1.59 -8.89
C ALA A 126 3.28 2.27 -10.14
N LYS A 127 3.32 3.59 -10.18
CA LYS A 127 2.86 4.35 -11.33
C LYS A 127 3.70 4.07 -12.55
N LYS A 128 5.02 4.03 -12.41
CA LYS A 128 5.93 3.72 -13.53
C LYS A 128 5.70 2.33 -14.08
N GLU A 129 5.33 1.39 -13.22
CA GLU A 129 5.06 0.02 -13.64
C GLU A 129 3.64 -0.16 -14.19
N GLY A 130 2.85 0.91 -14.28
CA GLY A 130 1.49 0.86 -14.80
C GLY A 130 0.46 0.29 -13.82
N LEU A 131 0.81 0.18 -12.55
CA LEU A 131 -0.07 -0.39 -11.54
C LEU A 131 -1.06 0.63 -10.96
N LEU A 132 -0.72 1.91 -11.05
CA LEU A 132 -1.58 3.01 -10.62
C LEU A 132 -1.75 3.97 -11.79
N GLN A 133 -2.88 3.88 -12.47
CA GLN A 133 -3.09 4.62 -13.72
C GLN A 133 -3.98 5.84 -13.54
N HIS A 134 -4.85 5.84 -12.54
CA HIS A 134 -5.88 6.85 -12.41
C HIS A 134 -5.64 7.82 -11.26
N GLY A 135 -4.46 7.80 -10.65
CA GLY A 135 -4.10 8.76 -9.61
C GLY A 135 -4.89 8.62 -8.33
N GLU A 136 -5.38 7.44 -8.02
CA GLU A 136 -6.10 7.18 -6.79
C GLU A 136 -5.10 6.94 -5.66
N TYR A 137 -4.63 8.04 -5.07
CA TYR A 137 -3.71 7.98 -3.94
C TYR A 137 -4.45 8.23 -2.64
N THR A 138 -3.82 7.91 -1.53
CA THR A 138 -4.41 8.18 -0.23
C THR A 138 -4.41 9.69 0.05
N LYS A 139 -5.34 10.11 0.90
CA LYS A 139 -5.46 11.52 1.27
C LYS A 139 -4.17 12.05 1.88
N GLY A 140 -3.51 11.24 2.72
CA GLY A 140 -2.26 11.65 3.36
C GLY A 140 -1.16 11.93 2.35
N TYR A 141 -1.09 11.14 1.28
CA TYR A 141 -0.11 11.36 0.22
C TYR A 141 -0.33 12.71 -0.47
N TYR A 142 -1.57 13.04 -0.78
CA TYR A 142 -1.88 14.32 -1.40
C TYR A 142 -1.51 15.50 -0.50
N GLN A 143 -1.77 15.37 0.79
CA GLN A 143 -1.37 16.41 1.73
C GLN A 143 0.14 16.60 1.80
N TYR A 144 0.88 15.49 1.78
CA TYR A 144 2.33 15.54 1.75
C TYR A 144 2.83 16.27 0.51
N LEU A 145 2.27 15.95 -0.66
CA LEU A 145 2.64 16.61 -1.90
C LEU A 145 2.42 18.11 -1.83
N LYS A 146 1.28 18.54 -1.30
CA LYS A 146 0.97 19.95 -1.15
C LYS A 146 2.02 20.66 -0.29
N THR A 147 2.31 20.08 0.87
CA THR A 147 3.27 20.66 1.81
C THR A 147 4.65 20.76 1.19
N THR A 148 5.10 19.70 0.54
CA THR A 148 6.42 19.64 -0.08
C THR A 148 6.57 20.68 -1.20
N VAL A 149 5.54 20.82 -2.02
CA VAL A 149 5.56 21.80 -3.11
C VAL A 149 5.57 23.22 -2.57
N GLN A 150 4.84 23.48 -1.50
CA GLN A 150 4.81 24.82 -0.89
C GLN A 150 6.14 25.19 -0.25
N ASP A 151 6.85 24.21 0.30
CA ASP A 151 8.12 24.44 0.97
C ASP A 151 9.29 24.59 0.00
N SER A 152 9.12 24.17 -1.22
CA SER A 152 10.17 24.26 -2.23
C SER A 152 10.05 25.55 -3.03
#